data_1ac5167b0c06d7202080209e0479ebd0
#
_entry.id   1ac5167b0c06d7202080209e0479ebd0
#
_cell.length_a   1.000
_cell.length_b   1.000
_cell.length_c   1.000
_cell.angle_alpha   90.00
_cell.angle_beta   90.00
_cell.angle_gamma   90.00
#
_symmetry.space_group_name_H-M   'P 1'
#
loop_
_entity.id
_entity.type
_entity.pdbx_description
1 polymer ?
#
loop_
_entity_poly.entity_id
_entity_poly.type
_entity_poly.pdbx_seq_one_letter_code
_entity_poly.pdbx_strand_id
1 'polypeptide(L)'
;MRVGVFGATGQVGGVMRTLLAERNFPVEQIRFFSSAKSAGSTLPWKGTDVVVEDTATADFAGLDIAVFSAGATMSREFAPKVADAGAIVVDNSSAWRKDPDVPLVVSEVNPEDAANPPKGIIANPNCTTMAAMPVLK
;
A
#
# COMPACT_ATOMS: atom_id res chain seq x y z
N MET A 1 -12.15 2.89 -8.17
CA MET A 1 -11.26 3.26 -7.05
C MET A 1 -10.00 3.94 -7.55
N ARG A 2 -9.54 4.91 -6.81
CA ARG A 2 -8.26 5.58 -7.07
C ARG A 2 -7.23 4.99 -6.13
N VAL A 3 -6.19 4.37 -6.70
CA VAL A 3 -5.21 3.57 -5.95
C VAL A 3 -3.83 4.20 -6.06
N GLY A 4 -3.14 4.30 -4.93
CA GLY A 4 -1.74 4.69 -4.86
C GLY A 4 -0.86 3.51 -4.46
N VAL A 5 0.25 3.32 -5.15
CA VAL A 5 1.27 2.32 -4.80
C VAL A 5 2.54 3.05 -4.36
N PHE A 6 2.88 2.90 -3.09
CA PHE A 6 4.05 3.52 -2.45
C PHE A 6 5.19 2.51 -2.41
N GLY A 7 6.37 2.92 -2.87
CA GLY A 7 7.45 1.99 -3.12
C GLY A 7 7.30 1.27 -4.46
N ALA A 8 6.63 1.91 -5.41
CA ALA A 8 6.24 1.30 -6.69
C ALA A 8 7.42 0.81 -7.53
N THR A 9 8.60 1.41 -7.38
CA THR A 9 9.80 1.04 -8.12
C THR A 9 10.56 -0.13 -7.51
N GLY A 10 10.20 -0.54 -6.29
CA GLY A 10 10.81 -1.68 -5.62
C GLY A 10 10.32 -3.01 -6.16
N GLN A 11 10.97 -4.10 -5.72
CA GLN A 11 10.64 -5.45 -6.14
C GLN A 11 9.21 -5.85 -5.74
N VAL A 12 8.84 -5.64 -4.49
CA VAL A 12 7.49 -5.96 -3.99
C VAL A 12 6.45 -5.02 -4.61
N GLY A 13 6.78 -3.74 -4.78
CA GLY A 13 5.92 -2.79 -5.48
C GLY A 13 5.62 -3.22 -6.92
N GLY A 14 6.62 -3.80 -7.59
CA GLY A 14 6.45 -4.39 -8.92
C GLY A 14 5.47 -5.55 -8.93
N VAL A 15 5.54 -6.44 -7.95
CA VAL A 15 4.58 -7.54 -7.79
C VAL A 15 3.18 -7.01 -7.52
N MET A 16 3.04 -6.02 -6.66
CA MET A 16 1.74 -5.39 -6.38
C MET A 16 1.10 -4.80 -7.64
N ARG A 17 1.88 -4.09 -8.47
CA ARG A 17 1.39 -3.54 -9.73
C ARG A 17 0.90 -4.66 -10.66
N THR A 18 1.67 -5.72 -10.79
CA THR A 18 1.31 -6.88 -11.62
C THR A 18 0.02 -7.53 -11.15
N LEU A 19 -0.11 -7.78 -9.85
CA LEU A 19 -1.30 -8.43 -9.29
C LEU A 19 -2.56 -7.56 -9.41
N LEU A 20 -2.46 -6.26 -9.20
CA LEU A 20 -3.59 -5.36 -9.38
C LEU A 20 -4.12 -5.40 -10.83
N ALA A 21 -3.20 -5.46 -11.80
CA ALA A 21 -3.56 -5.54 -13.22
C ALA A 21 -4.13 -6.90 -13.59
N GLU A 22 -3.48 -7.99 -13.18
CA GLU A 22 -3.90 -9.36 -13.54
C GLU A 22 -5.24 -9.77 -12.92
N ARG A 23 -5.51 -9.32 -11.69
CA ARG A 23 -6.74 -9.66 -10.98
C ARG A 23 -7.91 -8.73 -11.29
N ASN A 24 -7.75 -7.84 -12.23
CA ASN A 24 -8.77 -6.86 -12.62
C ASN A 24 -9.35 -6.10 -11.42
N PHE A 25 -8.48 -5.70 -10.49
CA PHE A 25 -8.90 -4.86 -9.38
C PHE A 25 -9.53 -3.57 -9.94
N PRO A 26 -10.66 -3.08 -9.39
CA PRO A 26 -11.39 -1.97 -9.98
C PRO A 26 -10.69 -0.63 -9.80
N VAL A 27 -9.64 -0.40 -10.58
CA VAL A 27 -8.81 0.81 -10.54
C VAL A 27 -9.26 1.76 -11.64
N GLU A 28 -9.79 2.91 -11.26
CA GLU A 28 -10.12 4.00 -12.19
C GLU A 28 -8.89 4.84 -12.48
N GLN A 29 -8.09 5.10 -11.45
CA GLN A 29 -6.86 5.87 -11.53
C GLN A 29 -5.78 5.20 -10.67
N ILE A 30 -4.59 5.08 -11.23
CA ILE A 30 -3.41 4.58 -10.52
C ILE A 30 -2.38 5.71 -10.39
N ARG A 31 -1.76 5.80 -9.22
CA ARG A 31 -0.63 6.70 -8.97
C ARG A 31 0.50 5.90 -8.35
N PHE A 32 1.73 6.18 -8.77
CA PHE A 32 2.92 5.52 -8.27
C PHE A 32 3.80 6.52 -7.53
N PHE A 33 4.27 6.12 -6.35
CA PHE A 33 5.09 6.96 -5.48
C PHE A 33 6.39 6.24 -5.13
N SER A 34 7.48 6.98 -5.10
CA SER A 34 8.78 6.46 -4.70
C SER A 34 9.64 7.59 -4.12
N SER A 35 10.94 7.33 -3.92
CA SER A 35 11.87 8.36 -3.46
C SER A 35 12.15 9.40 -4.56
N ALA A 36 12.70 10.55 -4.16
CA ALA A 36 13.11 11.59 -5.11
C ALA A 36 14.04 11.07 -6.21
N LYS A 37 14.86 10.07 -5.89
CA LYS A 37 15.77 9.45 -6.85
C LYS A 37 15.04 8.78 -8.02
N SER A 38 13.89 8.20 -7.77
CA SER A 38 13.09 7.51 -8.78
C SER A 38 11.97 8.38 -9.36
N ALA A 39 11.68 9.51 -8.75
CA ALA A 39 10.64 10.43 -9.21
C ALA A 39 10.95 10.93 -10.63
N GLY A 40 9.89 11.04 -11.44
CA GLY A 40 10.01 11.46 -12.84
C GLY A 40 10.25 10.31 -13.81
N SER A 41 10.65 9.13 -13.34
CA SER A 41 10.67 7.92 -14.18
C SER A 41 9.25 7.45 -14.45
N THR A 42 9.08 6.54 -15.42
CA THR A 42 7.77 5.99 -15.75
C THR A 42 7.73 4.49 -15.49
N LEU A 43 6.54 4.01 -15.11
CA LEU A 43 6.26 2.58 -14.95
C LEU A 43 5.05 2.21 -15.80
N PRO A 44 5.08 1.05 -16.47
CA PRO A 44 3.95 0.63 -17.29
C PRO A 44 2.75 0.21 -16.42
N TRP A 45 1.57 0.61 -16.88
CA TRP A 45 0.29 0.19 -16.30
C TRP A 45 -0.73 -0.01 -17.42
N LYS A 46 -1.14 -1.25 -17.65
CA LYS A 46 -2.17 -1.63 -18.64
C LYS A 46 -1.96 -0.95 -20.00
N GLY A 47 -0.73 -0.97 -20.50
CA GLY A 47 -0.38 -0.39 -21.80
C GLY A 47 -0.14 1.13 -21.80
N THR A 48 -0.20 1.77 -20.66
CA THR A 48 0.07 3.20 -20.48
C THR A 48 1.27 3.40 -19.57
N ASP A 49 2.09 4.40 -19.81
CA ASP A 49 3.18 4.78 -18.92
C ASP A 49 2.68 5.79 -17.89
N VAL A 50 2.93 5.50 -16.62
CA VAL A 50 2.55 6.37 -15.50
C VAL A 50 3.81 6.95 -14.85
N VAL A 51 3.84 8.26 -14.68
CA VAL A 51 4.98 8.95 -14.06
C VAL A 51 5.01 8.68 -12.57
N VAL A 52 6.19 8.32 -12.05
CA VAL A 52 6.42 8.11 -10.62
C VAL A 52 6.55 9.47 -9.92
N GLU A 53 5.80 9.65 -8.85
CA GLU A 53 5.79 10.87 -8.03
C GLU A 53 6.77 10.74 -6.86
N ASP A 54 7.33 11.86 -6.44
CA ASP A 54 8.13 11.93 -5.21
C ASP A 54 7.19 11.93 -4.01
N THR A 55 7.30 10.92 -3.16
CA THR A 55 6.46 10.78 -1.97
C THR A 55 6.58 11.99 -1.03
N ALA A 56 7.77 12.59 -0.94
CA ALA A 56 8.01 13.70 -0.02
C ALA A 56 7.28 14.99 -0.41
N THR A 57 6.97 15.17 -1.69
CA THR A 57 6.37 16.41 -2.22
C THR A 57 4.97 16.23 -2.80
N ALA A 58 4.50 14.99 -2.92
CA ALA A 58 3.21 14.70 -3.55
C ALA A 58 2.03 15.15 -2.70
N ASP A 59 0.93 15.48 -3.36
CA ASP A 59 -0.38 15.66 -2.74
C ASP A 59 -1.14 14.33 -2.78
N PHE A 60 -1.55 13.84 -1.62
CA PHE A 60 -2.21 12.53 -1.49
C PHE A 60 -3.73 12.61 -1.57
N ALA A 61 -4.29 13.79 -1.78
CA ALA A 61 -5.74 13.95 -1.89
C ALA A 61 -6.30 13.13 -3.05
N GLY A 62 -7.48 12.58 -2.85
CA GLY A 62 -8.20 11.85 -3.88
C GLY A 62 -7.89 10.36 -3.98
N LEU A 63 -6.97 9.83 -3.20
CA LEU A 63 -6.75 8.38 -3.12
C LEU A 63 -7.82 7.71 -2.27
N ASP A 64 -8.31 6.57 -2.73
CA ASP A 64 -9.23 5.72 -1.96
C ASP A 64 -8.47 4.65 -1.18
N ILE A 65 -7.50 4.00 -1.82
CA ILE A 65 -6.65 2.98 -1.22
C ILE A 65 -5.19 3.30 -1.53
N ALA A 66 -4.34 3.15 -0.54
CA ALA A 66 -2.89 3.26 -0.68
C ALA A 66 -2.21 1.98 -0.21
N VAL A 67 -1.44 1.36 -1.09
CA VAL A 67 -0.68 0.14 -0.80
C VAL A 67 0.78 0.53 -0.57
N PHE A 68 1.30 0.25 0.62
CA PHE A 68 2.65 0.62 1.03
C PHE A 68 3.60 -0.57 1.00
N SER A 69 4.66 -0.44 0.24
CA SER A 69 5.82 -1.33 0.26
C SER A 69 7.11 -0.53 0.18
N ALA A 70 7.23 0.48 1.03
CA ALA A 70 8.32 1.46 1.00
C ALA A 70 9.23 1.39 2.23
N GLY A 71 9.08 0.37 3.08
CA GLY A 71 9.83 0.20 4.31
C GLY A 71 9.22 0.93 5.51
N ALA A 72 9.68 0.55 6.69
CA ALA A 72 9.09 1.03 7.94
C ALA A 72 9.26 2.54 8.17
N THR A 73 10.43 3.09 7.84
CA THR A 73 10.71 4.53 8.02
C THR A 73 9.77 5.38 7.17
N MET A 74 9.61 5.04 5.89
CA MET A 74 8.71 5.76 4.99
C MET A 74 7.26 5.61 5.44
N SER A 75 6.88 4.42 5.89
CA SER A 75 5.52 4.19 6.35
C SER A 75 5.20 4.99 7.62
N ARG A 76 6.11 5.05 8.60
CA ARG A 76 5.89 5.86 9.80
C ARG A 76 5.70 7.33 9.48
N GLU A 77 6.43 7.84 8.50
CA GLU A 77 6.36 9.25 8.10
C GLU A 77 5.12 9.56 7.27
N PHE A 78 4.81 8.75 6.28
CA PHE A 78 3.82 9.09 5.26
C PHE A 78 2.47 8.39 5.39
N ALA A 79 2.39 7.19 5.97
CA ALA A 79 1.11 6.49 6.08
C ALA A 79 0.05 7.30 6.86
N PRO A 80 0.38 7.96 7.98
CA PRO A 80 -0.59 8.83 8.65
C PRO A 80 -1.06 10.00 7.78
N LYS A 81 -0.15 10.60 7.01
CA LYS A 81 -0.49 11.71 6.11
C LYS A 81 -1.44 11.27 4.99
N VAL A 82 -1.20 10.08 4.45
CA VAL A 82 -2.05 9.51 3.39
C VAL A 82 -3.41 9.13 3.95
N ALA A 83 -3.46 8.54 5.13
CA ALA A 83 -4.72 8.23 5.82
C ALA A 83 -5.51 9.48 6.16
N ASP A 84 -4.85 10.54 6.63
CA ASP A 84 -5.49 11.83 6.93
C ASP A 84 -6.06 12.50 5.68
N ALA A 85 -5.48 12.22 4.50
CA ALA A 85 -5.98 12.70 3.22
C ALA A 85 -7.21 11.92 2.71
N GLY A 86 -7.65 10.89 3.42
CA GLY A 86 -8.88 10.14 3.15
C GLY A 86 -8.70 8.73 2.61
N ALA A 87 -7.48 8.26 2.40
CA ALA A 87 -7.22 6.92 1.90
C ALA A 87 -7.18 5.89 3.03
N ILE A 88 -7.52 4.65 2.71
CA ILE A 88 -7.21 3.50 3.57
C ILE A 88 -5.82 2.99 3.17
N VAL A 89 -4.91 2.96 4.12
CA VAL A 89 -3.54 2.51 3.91
C VAL A 89 -3.44 1.02 4.24
N VAL A 90 -2.90 0.24 3.31
CA VAL A 90 -2.54 -1.16 3.53
C VAL A 90 -1.01 -1.24 3.51
N ASP A 91 -0.41 -1.47 4.67
CA ASP A 91 1.03 -1.39 4.85
C ASP A 91 1.68 -2.76 4.98
N ASN A 92 2.68 -3.01 4.15
CA ASN A 92 3.46 -4.26 4.16
C ASN A 92 4.76 -4.14 4.97
N SER A 93 5.03 -3.00 5.62
CA SER A 93 6.20 -2.82 6.46
C SER A 93 5.94 -3.29 7.90
N SER A 94 6.98 -3.25 8.73
CA SER A 94 6.86 -3.58 10.15
C SER A 94 6.39 -2.39 11.01
N ALA A 95 6.20 -1.22 10.44
CA ALA A 95 6.00 0.02 11.18
C ALA A 95 4.83 -0.01 12.17
N TRP A 96 3.72 -0.63 11.77
CA TRP A 96 2.45 -0.56 12.52
C TRP A 96 2.02 -1.88 13.16
N ARG A 97 2.80 -2.94 13.00
CA ARG A 97 2.42 -4.30 13.43
C ARG A 97 2.17 -4.43 14.93
N LYS A 98 2.78 -3.57 15.73
CA LYS A 98 2.63 -3.57 17.20
C LYS A 98 1.76 -2.44 17.72
N ASP A 99 1.21 -1.61 16.85
CA ASP A 99 0.33 -0.51 17.25
C ASP A 99 -1.06 -1.07 17.60
N PRO A 100 -1.57 -0.84 18.83
CA PRO A 100 -2.86 -1.39 19.26
C PRO A 100 -4.06 -0.83 18.48
N ASP A 101 -3.90 0.34 17.85
CA ASP A 101 -4.95 0.98 17.06
C ASP A 101 -4.86 0.66 15.56
N VAL A 102 -3.93 -0.20 15.17
CA VAL A 102 -3.76 -0.65 13.79
C VAL A 102 -4.01 -2.15 13.72
N PRO A 103 -5.07 -2.58 13.02
CA PRO A 103 -5.33 -4.02 12.90
C PRO A 103 -4.24 -4.70 12.08
N LEU A 104 -3.80 -5.86 12.58
CA LEU A 104 -2.88 -6.75 11.88
C LEU A 104 -3.72 -7.83 11.19
N VAL A 105 -3.77 -7.82 9.86
CA VAL A 105 -4.73 -8.59 9.10
C VAL A 105 -4.05 -9.58 8.15
N VAL A 106 -4.49 -10.84 8.24
CA VAL A 106 -4.29 -11.86 7.21
C VAL A 106 -5.64 -12.08 6.53
N SER A 107 -5.77 -11.77 5.26
CA SER A 107 -7.06 -11.72 4.55
C SER A 107 -7.86 -13.01 4.63
N GLU A 108 -7.21 -14.16 4.68
CA GLU A 108 -7.85 -15.48 4.75
C GLU A 108 -8.21 -15.88 6.18
N VAL A 109 -7.74 -15.14 7.19
CA VAL A 109 -7.90 -15.50 8.62
C VAL A 109 -8.83 -14.56 9.34
N ASN A 110 -8.57 -13.26 9.27
CA ASN A 110 -9.31 -12.22 10.02
C ASN A 110 -9.65 -11.00 9.17
N PRO A 111 -10.30 -11.17 7.98
CA PRO A 111 -10.63 -10.04 7.12
C PRO A 111 -11.57 -9.04 7.77
N GLU A 112 -12.41 -9.46 8.70
CA GLU A 112 -13.34 -8.60 9.44
C GLU A 112 -12.63 -7.52 10.26
N ASP A 113 -11.39 -7.74 10.68
CA ASP A 113 -10.62 -6.77 11.45
C ASP A 113 -10.21 -5.56 10.60
N ALA A 114 -10.28 -5.67 9.29
CA ALA A 114 -9.98 -4.58 8.36
C ALA A 114 -11.14 -3.60 8.14
N ALA A 115 -12.33 -3.89 8.66
CA ALA A 115 -13.54 -3.15 8.30
C ALA A 115 -13.51 -1.67 8.69
N ASN A 116 -12.99 -1.33 9.87
CA ASN A 116 -12.95 0.06 10.35
C ASN A 116 -11.64 0.34 11.10
N PRO A 117 -10.53 0.50 10.39
CA PRO A 117 -9.25 0.78 11.04
C PRO A 117 -9.27 2.17 11.71
N PRO A 118 -9.01 2.28 13.03
CA PRO A 118 -9.10 3.56 13.75
C PRO A 118 -8.22 4.68 13.18
N LYS A 119 -7.04 4.32 12.68
CA LYS A 119 -6.09 5.28 12.08
C LYS A 119 -6.14 5.33 10.55
N GLY A 120 -7.05 4.59 9.93
CA GLY A 120 -7.07 4.44 8.47
C GLY A 120 -5.91 3.59 7.93
N ILE A 121 -5.23 2.85 8.78
CA ILE A 121 -4.06 2.03 8.44
C ILE A 121 -4.35 0.57 8.83
N ILE A 122 -4.06 -0.33 7.90
CA ILE A 122 -4.12 -1.77 8.09
C ILE A 122 -2.71 -2.31 7.89
N ALA A 123 -2.20 -3.10 8.84
CA ALA A 123 -0.88 -3.71 8.74
C ALA A 123 -0.97 -5.17 8.29
N ASN A 124 -0.03 -5.57 7.46
CA ASN A 124 0.17 -6.97 7.10
C ASN A 124 1.27 -7.57 7.98
N PRO A 125 1.13 -8.83 8.43
CA PRO A 125 2.24 -9.55 9.07
C PRO A 125 3.34 -9.87 8.05
N ASN A 126 4.46 -10.45 8.50
CA ASN A 126 5.53 -10.84 7.59
C ASN A 126 5.06 -11.94 6.62
N CYS A 127 5.81 -12.12 5.51
CA CYS A 127 5.41 -13.05 4.44
C CYS A 127 5.24 -14.49 4.93
N THR A 128 6.12 -14.96 5.82
CA THR A 128 6.03 -16.31 6.39
C THR A 128 4.75 -16.50 7.20
N THR A 129 4.40 -15.53 8.03
CA THR A 129 3.15 -15.55 8.80
C THR A 129 1.94 -15.56 7.88
N MET A 130 1.93 -14.74 6.84
CA MET A 130 0.81 -14.69 5.89
C MET A 130 0.64 -16.00 5.13
N ALA A 131 1.74 -16.69 4.82
CA ALA A 131 1.70 -17.99 4.15
C ALA A 131 1.25 -19.13 5.08
N ALA A 132 1.65 -19.08 6.37
CA ALA A 132 1.39 -20.15 7.33
C ALA A 132 -0.01 -20.07 7.96
N MET A 133 -0.51 -18.88 8.26
CA MET A 133 -1.76 -18.70 9.01
C MET A 133 -2.99 -19.31 8.36
N PRO A 134 -3.21 -19.24 7.05
CA PRO A 134 -4.36 -19.90 6.43
C PRO A 134 -4.35 -21.42 6.61
N VAL A 135 -3.18 -22.03 6.68
CA VAL A 135 -3.02 -23.47 6.89
C VAL A 135 -3.34 -23.86 8.34
N LEU A 136 -3.05 -22.97 9.28
CA LEU A 136 -3.24 -23.20 10.72
C LEU A 136 -4.65 -22.89 11.22
N LYS A 137 -5.46 -22.20 10.44
CA LYS A 137 -6.83 -21.80 10.80
C LYS A 137 -7.80 -23.03 10.96
#